data_cfa88f333b39c7bac03754ba7f7bf8a9
#
_entry.id   cfa88f333b39c7bac03754ba7f7bf8a9
#
_cell.length_a   1.000
_cell.length_b   1.000
_cell.length_c   1.000
_cell.angle_alpha   90.00
_cell.angle_beta   90.00
_cell.angle_gamma   90.00
#
_symmetry.space_group_name_H-M   'P 1'
#
loop_
_entity.id
_entity.type
_entity.pdbx_description
1 polymer ?
#
loop_
_entity_poly.entity_id
_entity_poly.type
_entity_poly.pdbx_seq_one_letter_code
_entity_poly.pdbx_strand_id
1 'polypeptide(L)'
;MQLEKVYEPQRFEPHWAQWWIDSGVFRAEAAGPGRPFSLVIPPPNVTGSLHIGHMLEHTEIDVTIRWHRMRGDNTLWLPGTDHAGIATQMLVERQLASEGLDRRTLGRPEFERRIWAWKERYGDTIKRQMVRLGASCDWSRERFTLDPGLSRAVREIFVRLHEKGLIYRGEYMVNWCPRCQTALSDLEVPHDSVPGHLWHIRYPISGSSRYLVVATTRPETMLGDTACAVNPSDERYRDLHGQSVQLPLMNREIPIILDEVADPTFGTGVVKVTPAHDLNDFEAGRRHNLPKIQVIDETAHMTAAAGPYAGLDRFEARARVVADLDALGLIEKIEPYQLSLGRCQRCKTPVEPLISTQWFVRTKPLAAPAIRAVEEGRIQFTPENSTKTYFEWMHNIRDWCISRQLWWGHRIPAWHCQDCSRILVVRETPVQCPCGSNRLEQDPDVLDTWFSSALWPFSTLGWPEETEDLRVYYPTSLMITGFDILFFWVARMIMMGLEATGNVPFREVYIHALVRDPEGQKMSKTRGNVVDPLEVTEKHGTDAVRMAMLLGAAPGTDIVLTEERILSARAFANKIWNAARFIFLNM
;
A
#
# COMPACT_ATOMS: atom_id res chain seq x y z
N MET A 1 15.25 44.47 28.61
CA MET A 1 14.97 43.04 28.81
C MET A 1 16.31 42.32 28.83
N GLN A 2 16.73 41.68 29.92
CA GLN A 2 17.98 40.92 29.94
C GLN A 2 17.69 39.49 29.48
N LEU A 3 18.17 39.13 28.29
CA LEU A 3 18.14 37.74 27.81
C LEU A 3 19.24 36.93 28.50
N GLU A 4 18.92 35.67 28.85
CA GLU A 4 19.88 34.72 29.38
C GLU A 4 21.08 34.52 28.42
N LYS A 5 22.24 34.13 28.98
CA LYS A 5 23.48 33.96 28.18
C LYS A 5 23.41 32.77 27.19
N VAL A 6 22.61 31.76 27.53
CA VAL A 6 22.45 30.52 26.74
C VAL A 6 21.00 30.40 26.30
N TYR A 7 20.78 29.97 25.08
CA TYR A 7 19.46 29.59 24.58
C TYR A 7 19.03 28.25 25.16
N GLU A 8 17.93 28.25 25.90
CA GLU A 8 17.33 27.06 26.50
C GLU A 8 16.01 26.71 25.78
N PRO A 9 16.05 25.87 24.72
CA PRO A 9 14.87 25.59 23.89
C PRO A 9 13.69 25.03 24.68
N GLN A 10 13.95 24.18 25.68
CA GLN A 10 12.92 23.57 26.52
C GLN A 10 12.05 24.59 27.27
N ARG A 11 12.57 25.81 27.50
CA ARG A 11 11.89 26.89 28.15
C ARG A 11 10.99 27.69 27.20
N PHE A 12 11.35 27.79 25.95
CA PHE A 12 10.69 28.68 24.98
C PHE A 12 9.84 27.96 23.95
N GLU A 13 10.34 26.86 23.39
CA GLU A 13 9.68 26.16 22.27
C GLU A 13 8.26 25.64 22.62
N PRO A 14 7.99 25.01 23.79
CA PRO A 14 6.65 24.57 24.13
C PRO A 14 5.65 25.72 24.26
N HIS A 15 6.11 26.85 24.80
CA HIS A 15 5.29 28.05 24.94
C HIS A 15 4.88 28.59 23.58
N TRP A 16 5.82 28.74 22.64
CA TRP A 16 5.53 29.26 21.31
C TRP A 16 4.68 28.29 20.49
N ALA A 17 4.93 27.00 20.57
CA ALA A 17 4.11 26.00 19.89
C ALA A 17 2.64 26.07 20.32
N GLN A 18 2.38 26.21 21.63
CA GLN A 18 1.02 26.35 22.16
C GLN A 18 0.41 27.71 21.78
N TRP A 19 1.17 28.80 21.91
CA TRP A 19 0.70 30.13 21.59
C TRP A 19 0.25 30.26 20.12
N TRP A 20 0.98 29.66 19.18
CA TRP A 20 0.59 29.64 17.77
C TRP A 20 -0.77 28.96 17.55
N ILE A 21 -1.04 27.88 18.26
CA ILE A 21 -2.32 27.16 18.19
C ILE A 21 -3.45 28.03 18.76
N ASP A 22 -3.27 28.54 19.97
CA ASP A 22 -4.29 29.31 20.69
C ASP A 22 -4.63 30.63 19.99
N SER A 23 -3.63 31.27 19.37
CA SER A 23 -3.80 32.50 18.59
C SER A 23 -4.40 32.29 17.21
N GLY A 24 -4.48 31.05 16.72
CA GLY A 24 -5.05 30.72 15.41
C GLY A 24 -4.32 31.32 14.21
N VAL A 25 -3.03 31.70 14.36
CA VAL A 25 -2.22 32.38 13.33
C VAL A 25 -1.96 31.53 12.08
N PHE A 26 -2.25 30.22 12.15
CA PHE A 26 -2.08 29.30 11.01
C PHE A 26 -3.39 29.01 10.26
N ARG A 27 -4.51 29.60 10.69
CA ARG A 27 -5.79 29.44 9.99
C ARG A 27 -5.73 30.06 8.63
N ALA A 28 -6.21 29.33 7.62
CA ALA A 28 -6.37 29.81 6.27
C ALA A 28 -7.80 30.32 6.07
N GLU A 29 -7.93 31.38 5.29
CA GLU A 29 -9.24 31.94 4.91
C GLU A 29 -9.35 31.90 3.38
N ALA A 30 -10.34 31.16 2.86
CA ALA A 30 -10.49 31.03 1.40
C ALA A 30 -10.68 32.40 0.71
N ALA A 31 -11.42 33.31 1.34
CA ALA A 31 -11.57 34.70 0.86
C ALA A 31 -10.42 35.63 1.27
N GLY A 32 -9.36 35.11 1.92
CA GLY A 32 -8.22 35.89 2.37
C GLY A 32 -7.40 36.50 1.24
N PRO A 33 -6.65 37.58 1.51
CA PRO A 33 -5.79 38.20 0.52
C PRO A 33 -4.58 37.33 0.18
N GLY A 34 -3.94 37.63 -0.95
CA GLY A 34 -2.74 36.96 -1.42
C GLY A 34 -3.03 35.82 -2.40
N ARG A 35 -1.96 35.32 -3.02
CA ARG A 35 -2.05 34.18 -3.94
C ARG A 35 -2.27 32.89 -3.15
N PRO A 36 -3.26 32.06 -3.51
CA PRO A 36 -3.44 30.78 -2.86
C PRO A 36 -2.20 29.88 -3.01
N PHE A 37 -1.75 29.32 -1.88
CA PHE A 37 -0.73 28.31 -1.83
C PHE A 37 -1.14 27.22 -0.85
N SER A 38 -1.36 26.02 -1.33
CA SER A 38 -1.87 24.91 -0.52
C SER A 38 -0.95 23.69 -0.56
N LEU A 39 -0.89 23.01 0.55
CA LEU A 39 -0.21 21.75 0.77
C LEU A 39 -1.09 20.85 1.63
N VAL A 40 -1.25 19.59 1.23
CA VAL A 40 -1.85 18.57 2.09
C VAL A 40 -0.73 17.70 2.66
N ILE A 41 -0.90 17.29 3.91
CA ILE A 41 0.06 16.39 4.53
C ILE A 41 -0.09 15.01 3.91
N PRO A 42 0.99 14.24 3.69
CA PRO A 42 0.90 12.79 3.62
C PRO A 42 0.37 12.28 4.97
N PRO A 43 -0.90 11.79 5.05
CA PRO A 43 -1.54 11.59 6.33
C PRO A 43 -0.88 10.42 7.07
N PRO A 44 -0.28 10.64 8.27
CA PRO A 44 0.31 9.56 9.04
C PRO A 44 -0.71 8.48 9.39
N ASN A 45 -0.28 7.23 9.29
CA ASN A 45 -1.08 6.08 9.70
C ASN A 45 -1.28 6.05 11.21
N VAL A 46 -2.52 5.81 11.69
CA VAL A 46 -2.83 5.67 13.12
C VAL A 46 -2.31 4.35 13.72
N THR A 47 -1.11 3.94 13.30
CA THR A 47 -0.45 2.70 13.72
C THR A 47 0.54 2.88 14.87
N GLY A 48 0.68 4.09 15.39
CA GLY A 48 1.58 4.42 16.49
C GLY A 48 2.14 5.84 16.38
N SER A 49 3.16 6.14 17.18
CA SER A 49 3.83 7.44 17.21
C SER A 49 4.58 7.74 15.90
N LEU A 50 4.78 9.02 15.61
CA LEU A 50 5.67 9.48 14.53
C LEU A 50 7.11 9.06 14.82
N HIS A 51 7.89 8.93 13.77
CA HIS A 51 9.34 8.70 13.82
C HIS A 51 10.09 9.83 13.11
N ILE A 52 11.40 9.84 13.23
CA ILE A 52 12.28 10.90 12.72
C ILE A 52 12.11 11.17 11.20
N GLY A 53 11.75 10.15 10.40
CA GLY A 53 11.43 10.33 8.98
C GLY A 53 10.22 11.23 8.73
N HIS A 54 9.16 11.09 9.53
CA HIS A 54 8.01 12.02 9.47
C HIS A 54 8.44 13.44 9.88
N MET A 55 9.38 13.59 10.83
CA MET A 55 9.86 14.90 11.21
C MET A 55 10.56 15.62 10.05
N LEU A 56 11.35 14.91 9.23
CA LEU A 56 11.95 15.50 8.02
C LEU A 56 10.86 16.02 7.08
N GLU A 57 9.95 15.14 6.67
CA GLU A 57 8.85 15.48 5.76
C GLU A 57 8.03 16.68 6.27
N HIS A 58 7.61 16.65 7.54
CA HIS A 58 6.86 17.75 8.15
C HIS A 58 7.68 19.03 8.24
N THR A 59 8.99 18.94 8.44
CA THR A 59 9.87 20.11 8.49
C THR A 59 10.01 20.76 7.12
N GLU A 60 10.17 19.98 6.05
CA GLU A 60 10.25 20.50 4.68
C GLU A 60 8.93 21.17 4.26
N ILE A 61 7.79 20.53 4.57
CA ILE A 61 6.46 21.14 4.36
C ILE A 61 6.33 22.44 5.14
N ASP A 62 6.66 22.44 6.43
CA ASP A 62 6.49 23.58 7.31
C ASP A 62 7.35 24.78 6.91
N VAL A 63 8.59 24.56 6.53
CA VAL A 63 9.46 25.61 6.04
C VAL A 63 8.91 26.24 4.76
N THR A 64 8.43 25.42 3.84
CA THR A 64 7.81 25.91 2.59
C THR A 64 6.57 26.74 2.88
N ILE A 65 5.68 26.28 3.74
CA ILE A 65 4.46 27.00 4.15
C ILE A 65 4.81 28.32 4.86
N ARG A 66 5.76 28.32 5.79
CA ARG A 66 6.20 29.53 6.49
C ARG A 66 6.81 30.55 5.54
N TRP A 67 7.62 30.10 4.57
CA TRP A 67 8.19 30.96 3.54
C TRP A 67 7.11 31.65 2.71
N HIS A 68 6.10 30.91 2.23
CA HIS A 68 4.98 31.46 1.49
C HIS A 68 4.15 32.44 2.34
N ARG A 69 3.92 32.13 3.62
CA ARG A 69 3.24 33.02 4.56
C ARG A 69 3.99 34.35 4.74
N MET A 70 5.33 34.30 4.87
CA MET A 70 6.18 35.50 4.95
C MET A 70 6.14 36.36 3.69
N ARG A 71 5.85 35.77 2.54
CA ARG A 71 5.65 36.49 1.26
C ARG A 71 4.28 37.12 1.09
N GLY A 72 3.36 36.86 2.02
CA GLY A 72 1.99 37.35 1.98
C GLY A 72 1.04 36.46 1.15
N ASP A 73 1.43 35.25 0.80
CA ASP A 73 0.55 34.30 0.12
C ASP A 73 -0.54 33.80 1.08
N ASN A 74 -1.74 33.52 0.56
CA ASN A 74 -2.83 32.88 1.31
C ASN A 74 -2.54 31.37 1.39
N THR A 75 -1.97 30.94 2.52
CA THR A 75 -1.44 29.60 2.67
C THR A 75 -2.35 28.66 3.44
N LEU A 76 -2.54 27.45 2.93
CA LEU A 76 -3.18 26.34 3.64
C LEU A 76 -2.22 25.15 3.74
N TRP A 77 -1.87 24.74 4.95
CA TRP A 77 -1.35 23.41 5.23
C TRP A 77 -2.42 22.60 5.96
N LEU A 78 -3.03 21.64 5.23
CA LEU A 78 -4.12 20.82 5.74
C LEU A 78 -3.55 19.58 6.43
N PRO A 79 -3.77 19.41 7.76
CA PRO A 79 -3.34 18.24 8.52
C PRO A 79 -4.37 17.11 8.48
N GLY A 80 -3.93 15.90 8.80
CA GLY A 80 -4.82 14.76 9.03
C GLY A 80 -4.09 13.45 9.22
N THR A 81 -4.87 12.36 9.36
CA THR A 81 -4.36 11.01 9.61
C THR A 81 -5.10 9.99 8.74
N ASP A 82 -4.41 8.88 8.46
CA ASP A 82 -4.97 7.77 7.68
C ASP A 82 -5.35 6.60 8.59
N HIS A 83 -6.49 5.95 8.27
CA HIS A 83 -7.00 4.80 9.02
C HIS A 83 -6.14 3.54 8.86
N ALA A 84 -5.36 3.44 7.78
CA ALA A 84 -4.39 2.37 7.52
C ALA A 84 -4.96 0.96 7.72
N GLY A 85 -6.00 0.61 6.97
CA GLY A 85 -6.85 -0.59 7.11
C GLY A 85 -6.15 -1.84 7.65
N ILE A 86 -5.33 -2.52 6.83
CA ILE A 86 -4.64 -3.77 7.22
C ILE A 86 -3.72 -3.55 8.43
N ALA A 87 -2.95 -2.45 8.43
CA ALA A 87 -1.93 -2.24 9.44
C ALA A 87 -2.53 -1.98 10.83
N THR A 88 -3.53 -1.12 10.90
CA THR A 88 -4.22 -0.81 12.17
C THR A 88 -4.99 -2.01 12.69
N GLN A 89 -5.73 -2.71 11.81
CA GLN A 89 -6.44 -3.92 12.21
C GLN A 89 -5.50 -4.97 12.79
N MET A 90 -4.37 -5.24 12.13
CA MET A 90 -3.38 -6.20 12.60
C MET A 90 -2.80 -5.84 13.97
N LEU A 91 -2.58 -4.55 14.25
CA LEU A 91 -2.06 -4.12 15.56
C LEU A 91 -3.09 -4.31 16.67
N VAL A 92 -4.36 -4.01 16.41
CA VAL A 92 -5.44 -4.24 17.36
C VAL A 92 -5.67 -5.74 17.57
N GLU A 93 -5.60 -6.57 16.51
CA GLU A 93 -5.66 -8.03 16.66
C GLU A 93 -4.51 -8.58 17.52
N ARG A 94 -3.30 -8.04 17.37
CA ARG A 94 -2.17 -8.41 18.25
C ARG A 94 -2.41 -8.03 19.71
N GLN A 95 -2.98 -6.85 19.95
CA GLN A 95 -3.35 -6.44 21.30
C GLN A 95 -4.41 -7.38 21.87
N LEU A 96 -5.46 -7.71 21.13
CA LEU A 96 -6.50 -8.66 21.55
C LEU A 96 -5.92 -10.03 21.85
N ALA A 97 -5.02 -10.54 21.02
CA ALA A 97 -4.35 -11.82 21.25
C ALA A 97 -3.55 -11.83 22.56
N SER A 98 -2.92 -10.70 22.94
CA SER A 98 -2.25 -10.56 24.24
C SER A 98 -3.23 -10.56 25.44
N GLU A 99 -4.50 -10.21 25.18
CA GLU A 99 -5.61 -10.29 26.15
C GLU A 99 -6.33 -11.66 26.13
N GLY A 100 -5.87 -12.60 25.27
CA GLY A 100 -6.51 -13.91 25.07
C GLY A 100 -7.82 -13.84 24.28
N LEU A 101 -8.03 -12.77 23.51
CA LEU A 101 -9.24 -12.51 22.71
C LEU A 101 -8.96 -12.66 21.22
N ASP A 102 -10.01 -12.97 20.46
CA ASP A 102 -10.01 -13.03 19.00
C ASP A 102 -11.16 -12.20 18.43
N ARG A 103 -10.92 -11.55 17.26
CA ARG A 103 -11.94 -10.69 16.65
C ARG A 103 -13.25 -11.41 16.33
N ARG A 104 -13.17 -12.69 15.94
CA ARG A 104 -14.36 -13.46 15.56
C ARG A 104 -15.24 -13.78 16.76
N THR A 105 -14.62 -14.04 17.92
CA THR A 105 -15.35 -14.25 19.19
C THR A 105 -15.97 -12.96 19.71
N LEU A 106 -15.34 -11.81 19.47
CA LEU A 106 -15.88 -10.49 19.85
C LEU A 106 -17.03 -10.03 18.96
N GLY A 107 -17.02 -10.43 17.69
CA GLY A 107 -17.92 -9.92 16.67
C GLY A 107 -17.53 -8.52 16.16
N ARG A 108 -18.03 -8.18 14.95
CA ARG A 108 -17.63 -6.96 14.22
C ARG A 108 -17.89 -5.66 15.00
N PRO A 109 -19.07 -5.43 15.64
CA PRO A 109 -19.35 -4.17 16.31
C PRO A 109 -18.38 -3.86 17.46
N GLU A 110 -18.08 -4.86 18.31
CA GLU A 110 -17.16 -4.67 19.43
C GLU A 110 -15.71 -4.52 18.95
N PHE A 111 -15.31 -5.24 17.91
CA PHE A 111 -14.01 -5.08 17.30
C PHE A 111 -13.82 -3.68 16.71
N GLU A 112 -14.80 -3.16 15.96
CA GLU A 112 -14.79 -1.79 15.43
C GLU A 112 -14.69 -0.76 16.56
N ARG A 113 -15.43 -0.94 17.67
CA ARG A 113 -15.32 -0.06 18.85
C ARG A 113 -13.90 -0.03 19.42
N ARG A 114 -13.22 -1.16 19.48
CA ARG A 114 -11.80 -1.26 19.93
C ARG A 114 -10.84 -0.53 19.00
N ILE A 115 -11.06 -0.62 17.69
CA ILE A 115 -10.21 0.09 16.72
C ILE A 115 -10.45 1.60 16.78
N TRP A 116 -11.69 2.05 16.96
CA TRP A 116 -11.98 3.47 17.16
C TRP A 116 -11.27 4.03 18.40
N ALA A 117 -11.28 3.32 19.53
CA ALA A 117 -10.54 3.71 20.73
C ALA A 117 -9.01 3.75 20.49
N TRP A 118 -8.49 2.82 19.71
CA TRP A 118 -7.10 2.82 19.25
C TRP A 118 -6.80 4.07 18.41
N LYS A 119 -7.65 4.39 17.42
CA LYS A 119 -7.52 5.58 16.56
C LYS A 119 -7.51 6.88 17.38
N GLU A 120 -8.41 7.03 18.34
CA GLU A 120 -8.45 8.21 19.22
C GLU A 120 -7.12 8.38 19.95
N ARG A 121 -6.66 7.32 20.59
CA ARG A 121 -5.40 7.35 21.36
C ARG A 121 -4.18 7.74 20.50
N TYR A 122 -4.02 7.12 19.33
CA TYR A 122 -2.84 7.35 18.50
C TYR A 122 -2.97 8.58 17.62
N GLY A 123 -4.17 8.95 17.18
CA GLY A 123 -4.44 10.21 16.49
C GLY A 123 -4.05 11.40 17.35
N ASP A 124 -4.48 11.42 18.62
CA ASP A 124 -4.11 12.46 19.59
C ASP A 124 -2.60 12.49 19.88
N THR A 125 -1.95 11.32 19.89
CA THR A 125 -0.50 11.25 20.07
C THR A 125 0.23 11.88 18.87
N ILE A 126 -0.15 11.54 17.65
CA ILE A 126 0.41 12.11 16.41
C ILE A 126 0.23 13.63 16.40
N LYS A 127 -0.97 14.11 16.69
CA LYS A 127 -1.26 15.55 16.78
C LYS A 127 -0.36 16.27 17.80
N ARG A 128 -0.26 15.74 19.03
CA ARG A 128 0.63 16.31 20.06
C ARG A 128 2.09 16.33 19.62
N GLN A 129 2.57 15.26 18.95
CA GLN A 129 3.91 15.24 18.39
C GLN A 129 4.10 16.33 17.34
N MET A 130 3.19 16.49 16.39
CA MET A 130 3.26 17.53 15.36
C MET A 130 3.25 18.94 15.95
N VAL A 131 2.38 19.21 16.91
CA VAL A 131 2.33 20.50 17.63
C VAL A 131 3.65 20.77 18.34
N ARG A 132 4.20 19.78 19.06
CA ARG A 132 5.49 19.90 19.77
C ARG A 132 6.66 20.12 18.80
N LEU A 133 6.58 19.56 17.59
CA LEU A 133 7.57 19.75 16.51
C LEU A 133 7.39 21.10 15.78
N GLY A 134 6.41 21.89 16.14
CA GLY A 134 6.17 23.24 15.63
C GLY A 134 5.50 23.28 14.26
N ALA A 135 4.75 22.24 13.87
CA ALA A 135 4.04 22.20 12.60
C ALA A 135 2.97 23.30 12.52
N SER A 136 3.07 24.17 11.50
CA SER A 136 2.19 25.33 11.30
C SER A 136 0.95 24.98 10.46
N CYS A 137 0.31 23.85 10.78
CA CYS A 137 -0.91 23.39 10.15
C CYS A 137 -2.14 24.22 10.55
N ASP A 138 -3.13 24.26 9.69
CA ASP A 138 -4.48 24.72 10.06
C ASP A 138 -5.24 23.61 10.78
N TRP A 139 -5.10 23.54 12.08
CA TRP A 139 -5.71 22.52 12.93
C TRP A 139 -7.24 22.57 12.97
N SER A 140 -7.86 23.66 12.53
CA SER A 140 -9.33 23.74 12.39
C SER A 140 -9.86 22.92 11.22
N ARG A 141 -8.98 22.53 10.29
CA ARG A 141 -9.27 21.69 9.11
C ARG A 141 -8.68 20.29 9.21
N GLU A 142 -8.34 19.83 10.41
CA GLU A 142 -7.86 18.46 10.61
C GLU A 142 -8.84 17.43 10.06
N ARG A 143 -8.33 16.44 9.31
CA ARG A 143 -9.13 15.39 8.67
C ARG A 143 -8.65 13.99 9.05
N PHE A 144 -9.58 13.06 8.99
CA PHE A 144 -9.32 11.64 9.10
C PHE A 144 -9.97 10.92 7.92
N THR A 145 -9.28 9.95 7.32
CA THR A 145 -9.76 9.29 6.08
C THR A 145 -11.13 8.62 6.22
N LEU A 146 -11.57 8.26 7.44
CA LEU A 146 -12.93 7.75 7.69
C LEU A 146 -13.93 8.80 8.20
N ASP A 147 -13.61 10.09 8.11
CA ASP A 147 -14.56 11.17 8.42
C ASP A 147 -15.83 11.05 7.56
N PRO A 148 -17.00 11.48 8.06
CA PRO A 148 -18.26 11.39 7.30
C PRO A 148 -18.19 12.04 5.91
N GLY A 149 -17.52 13.20 5.79
CA GLY A 149 -17.33 13.90 4.51
C GLY A 149 -16.46 13.12 3.53
N LEU A 150 -15.33 12.58 4.01
CA LEU A 150 -14.43 11.76 3.20
C LEU A 150 -15.07 10.42 2.83
N SER A 151 -15.83 9.80 3.74
CA SER A 151 -16.59 8.58 3.46
C SER A 151 -17.65 8.78 2.38
N ARG A 152 -18.27 9.97 2.32
CA ARG A 152 -19.19 10.36 1.27
C ARG A 152 -18.48 10.49 -0.08
N ALA A 153 -17.30 11.12 -0.10
CA ALA A 153 -16.45 11.22 -1.29
C ALA A 153 -16.05 9.82 -1.83
N VAL A 154 -15.68 8.90 -0.93
CA VAL A 154 -15.34 7.51 -1.30
C VAL A 154 -16.54 6.80 -1.94
N ARG A 155 -17.74 6.92 -1.37
CA ARG A 155 -18.94 6.33 -1.97
C ARG A 155 -19.27 6.95 -3.32
N GLU A 156 -19.18 8.26 -3.44
CA GLU A 156 -19.43 8.98 -4.69
C GLU A 156 -18.51 8.49 -5.81
N ILE A 157 -17.20 8.47 -5.59
CA ILE A 157 -16.26 8.07 -6.63
C ILE A 157 -16.41 6.58 -6.98
N PHE A 158 -16.65 5.71 -6.00
CA PHE A 158 -16.88 4.28 -6.26
C PHE A 158 -18.09 4.07 -7.20
N VAL A 159 -19.21 4.72 -6.89
CA VAL A 159 -20.42 4.60 -7.70
C VAL A 159 -20.22 5.18 -9.09
N ARG A 160 -19.59 6.37 -9.23
CA ARG A 160 -19.28 6.97 -10.55
C ARG A 160 -18.41 6.06 -11.41
N LEU A 161 -17.35 5.50 -10.83
CA LEU A 161 -16.47 4.58 -11.55
C LEU A 161 -17.19 3.30 -11.95
N HIS A 162 -18.08 2.78 -11.11
CA HIS A 162 -18.90 1.62 -11.43
C HIS A 162 -19.91 1.93 -12.55
N GLU A 163 -20.60 3.06 -12.50
CA GLU A 163 -21.50 3.53 -13.55
C GLU A 163 -20.81 3.67 -14.92
N LYS A 164 -19.52 4.05 -14.91
CA LYS A 164 -18.65 4.12 -16.11
C LYS A 164 -18.06 2.76 -16.54
N GLY A 165 -18.33 1.67 -15.82
CA GLY A 165 -17.73 0.36 -16.05
C GLY A 165 -16.24 0.27 -15.74
N LEU A 166 -15.70 1.25 -15.00
CA LEU A 166 -14.30 1.26 -14.55
C LEU A 166 -14.10 0.49 -13.24
N ILE A 167 -15.14 0.32 -12.43
CA ILE A 167 -15.15 -0.64 -11.32
C ILE A 167 -15.98 -1.84 -11.71
N TYR A 168 -15.45 -3.02 -11.47
CA TYR A 168 -16.14 -4.28 -11.72
C TYR A 168 -15.84 -5.31 -10.63
N ARG A 169 -16.73 -6.29 -10.49
CA ARG A 169 -16.53 -7.46 -9.64
C ARG A 169 -16.28 -8.68 -10.52
N GLY A 170 -15.21 -9.41 -10.26
CA GLY A 170 -14.85 -10.56 -11.10
C GLY A 170 -13.94 -11.54 -10.39
N GLU A 171 -13.89 -12.74 -10.92
CA GLU A 171 -12.97 -13.79 -10.51
C GLU A 171 -11.61 -13.58 -11.18
N TYR A 172 -10.57 -13.46 -10.39
CA TYR A 172 -9.20 -13.33 -10.86
C TYR A 172 -8.21 -13.92 -9.86
N MET A 173 -6.98 -14.18 -10.34
CA MET A 173 -5.86 -14.56 -9.48
C MET A 173 -5.38 -13.36 -8.69
N VAL A 174 -5.38 -13.47 -7.35
CA VAL A 174 -4.93 -12.40 -6.44
C VAL A 174 -3.81 -12.89 -5.54
N ASN A 175 -2.99 -11.97 -5.05
CA ASN A 175 -2.07 -12.24 -3.97
C ASN A 175 -2.84 -12.34 -2.66
N TRP A 176 -2.90 -13.51 -2.07
CA TRP A 176 -3.62 -13.76 -0.82
C TRP A 176 -2.66 -13.91 0.36
N CYS A 177 -2.90 -13.19 1.44
CA CYS A 177 -2.15 -13.40 2.68
C CYS A 177 -2.90 -14.37 3.60
N PRO A 178 -2.40 -15.60 3.82
CA PRO A 178 -3.12 -16.60 4.61
C PRO A 178 -3.20 -16.25 6.10
N ARG A 179 -2.27 -15.42 6.62
CA ARG A 179 -2.29 -14.95 8.01
C ARG A 179 -3.27 -13.78 8.21
N CYS A 180 -3.24 -12.78 7.32
CA CYS A 180 -4.15 -11.63 7.39
C CYS A 180 -5.54 -11.99 6.86
N GLN A 181 -5.67 -13.10 6.12
CA GLN A 181 -6.88 -13.59 5.46
C GLN A 181 -7.54 -12.51 4.58
N THR A 182 -6.74 -11.89 3.72
CA THR A 182 -7.18 -10.85 2.80
C THR A 182 -6.34 -10.82 1.53
N ALA A 183 -6.97 -10.36 0.44
CA ALA A 183 -6.28 -10.04 -0.80
C ALA A 183 -5.34 -8.84 -0.61
N LEU A 184 -4.24 -8.85 -1.35
CA LEU A 184 -3.24 -7.80 -1.41
C LEU A 184 -3.09 -7.31 -2.85
N SER A 185 -2.78 -6.04 -3.05
CA SER A 185 -2.32 -5.54 -4.34
C SER A 185 -0.87 -5.95 -4.60
N ASP A 186 -0.44 -5.95 -5.88
CA ASP A 186 0.92 -6.33 -6.25
C ASP A 186 1.99 -5.50 -5.52
N LEU A 187 1.72 -4.21 -5.31
CA LEU A 187 2.61 -3.30 -4.60
C LEU A 187 2.78 -3.65 -3.10
N GLU A 188 1.82 -4.36 -2.50
CA GLU A 188 1.86 -4.78 -1.09
C GLU A 188 2.63 -6.10 -0.89
N VAL A 189 3.21 -6.65 -1.97
CA VAL A 189 3.93 -7.94 -1.97
C VAL A 189 5.39 -7.73 -2.39
N PRO A 190 6.26 -7.25 -1.49
CA PRO A 190 7.69 -7.24 -1.74
C PRO A 190 8.22 -8.66 -1.92
N HIS A 191 9.22 -8.81 -2.78
CA HIS A 191 9.85 -10.08 -3.08
C HIS A 191 11.24 -10.14 -2.48
N ASP A 192 11.51 -11.21 -1.73
CA ASP A 192 12.81 -11.50 -1.15
C ASP A 192 13.49 -12.62 -1.95
N SER A 193 14.79 -12.48 -2.21
CA SER A 193 15.60 -13.58 -2.74
C SER A 193 15.95 -14.53 -1.58
N VAL A 194 15.45 -15.75 -1.64
CA VAL A 194 15.67 -16.77 -0.60
C VAL A 194 16.22 -18.06 -1.21
N PRO A 195 17.10 -18.79 -0.50
CA PRO A 195 17.54 -20.09 -0.93
C PRO A 195 16.38 -21.10 -0.93
N GLY A 196 16.33 -21.93 -1.96
CA GLY A 196 15.34 -22.98 -2.13
C GLY A 196 15.82 -24.03 -3.10
N HIS A 197 14.91 -24.75 -3.71
CA HIS A 197 15.23 -25.83 -4.64
C HIS A 197 14.34 -25.76 -5.88
N LEU A 198 14.86 -26.29 -6.96
CA LEU A 198 14.13 -26.59 -8.19
C LEU A 198 14.06 -28.12 -8.30
N TRP A 199 12.86 -28.66 -8.22
CA TRP A 199 12.60 -30.10 -8.33
C TRP A 199 12.27 -30.46 -9.75
N HIS A 200 13.01 -31.40 -10.34
CA HIS A 200 12.77 -31.97 -11.65
C HIS A 200 11.99 -33.26 -11.49
N ILE A 201 10.75 -33.28 -11.96
CA ILE A 201 9.79 -34.36 -11.71
C ILE A 201 9.39 -35.02 -13.04
N ARG A 202 9.43 -36.33 -13.08
CA ARG A 202 9.03 -37.16 -14.24
C ARG A 202 7.52 -37.32 -14.26
N TYR A 203 6.89 -36.88 -15.33
CA TYR A 203 5.47 -37.11 -15.64
C TYR A 203 5.37 -38.17 -16.75
N PRO A 204 4.93 -39.42 -16.46
CA PRO A 204 4.84 -40.48 -17.46
C PRO A 204 3.86 -40.11 -18.56
N ILE A 205 4.27 -40.30 -19.82
CA ILE A 205 3.39 -40.09 -21.00
C ILE A 205 2.43 -41.29 -21.09
N SER A 206 1.13 -40.99 -21.21
CA SER A 206 0.07 -42.00 -21.26
C SER A 206 0.30 -42.98 -22.44
N GLY A 207 0.24 -44.28 -22.13
CA GLY A 207 0.43 -45.33 -23.15
C GLY A 207 1.87 -45.47 -23.66
N SER A 208 2.87 -44.88 -23.05
CA SER A 208 4.28 -44.91 -23.44
C SER A 208 5.20 -45.23 -22.26
N SER A 209 6.41 -45.69 -22.55
CA SER A 209 7.49 -45.80 -21.55
C SER A 209 8.28 -44.50 -21.39
N ARG A 210 7.93 -43.45 -22.13
CA ARG A 210 8.55 -42.12 -22.07
C ARG A 210 7.93 -41.29 -20.94
N TYR A 211 8.63 -40.23 -20.54
CA TYR A 211 8.14 -39.24 -19.57
C TYR A 211 8.55 -37.80 -20.01
N LEU A 212 7.77 -36.84 -19.59
CA LEU A 212 8.16 -35.45 -19.60
C LEU A 212 8.80 -35.12 -18.24
N VAL A 213 9.80 -34.24 -18.23
CA VAL A 213 10.39 -33.73 -16.99
C VAL A 213 9.96 -32.29 -16.81
N VAL A 214 9.20 -32.01 -15.74
CA VAL A 214 8.82 -30.66 -15.35
C VAL A 214 9.75 -30.16 -14.24
N ALA A 215 10.10 -28.87 -14.27
CA ALA A 215 10.89 -28.24 -13.22
C ALA A 215 10.03 -27.27 -12.43
N THR A 216 9.95 -27.43 -11.10
CA THR A 216 9.10 -26.59 -10.26
C THR A 216 9.78 -26.22 -8.95
N THR A 217 9.49 -25.02 -8.45
CA THR A 217 9.87 -24.57 -7.10
C THR A 217 8.76 -24.85 -6.07
N ARG A 218 7.59 -25.33 -6.52
CA ARG A 218 6.39 -25.54 -5.71
C ARG A 218 5.76 -26.92 -5.97
N PRO A 219 6.42 -28.02 -5.56
CA PRO A 219 5.91 -29.38 -5.84
C PRO A 219 4.53 -29.65 -5.23
N GLU A 220 4.16 -29.00 -4.13
CA GLU A 220 2.82 -29.13 -3.52
C GLU A 220 1.68 -28.70 -4.43
N THR A 221 1.92 -27.74 -5.35
CA THR A 221 0.86 -27.28 -6.26
C THR A 221 0.62 -28.23 -7.44
N MET A 222 1.58 -29.16 -7.73
CA MET A 222 1.41 -30.12 -8.81
C MET A 222 0.16 -30.98 -8.67
N LEU A 223 -0.31 -31.17 -7.45
CA LEU A 223 -1.54 -31.95 -7.18
C LEU A 223 -2.78 -31.33 -7.86
N GLY A 224 -2.72 -30.05 -8.22
CA GLY A 224 -3.74 -29.31 -8.96
C GLY A 224 -3.44 -29.09 -10.44
N ASP A 225 -2.40 -29.72 -10.99
CA ASP A 225 -2.06 -29.55 -12.41
C ASP A 225 -3.17 -30.02 -13.34
N THR A 226 -3.40 -29.27 -14.41
CA THR A 226 -4.44 -29.55 -15.41
C THR A 226 -3.90 -29.66 -16.82
N ALA A 227 -2.63 -29.34 -17.04
CA ALA A 227 -1.90 -29.59 -18.30
C ALA A 227 -0.38 -29.57 -18.04
N CYS A 228 0.39 -30.08 -19.00
CA CYS A 228 1.79 -29.74 -19.23
C CYS A 228 1.87 -28.88 -20.48
N ALA A 229 2.59 -27.75 -20.42
CA ALA A 229 2.82 -26.88 -21.58
C ALA A 229 4.22 -27.10 -22.16
N VAL A 230 4.30 -27.10 -23.49
CA VAL A 230 5.55 -27.06 -24.25
C VAL A 230 5.46 -25.92 -25.27
N ASN A 231 6.59 -25.31 -25.60
CA ASN A 231 6.59 -24.21 -26.57
C ASN A 231 6.29 -24.71 -27.98
N PRO A 232 5.43 -24.04 -28.77
CA PRO A 232 5.15 -24.41 -30.14
C PRO A 232 6.38 -24.49 -31.06
N SER A 233 7.43 -23.72 -30.72
CA SER A 233 8.68 -23.69 -31.50
C SER A 233 9.73 -24.71 -31.05
N ASP A 234 9.46 -25.46 -29.96
CA ASP A 234 10.42 -26.44 -29.42
C ASP A 234 10.34 -27.78 -30.12
N GLU A 235 11.27 -28.02 -31.03
CA GLU A 235 11.37 -29.25 -31.82
C GLU A 235 11.52 -30.53 -30.98
N ARG A 236 12.00 -30.43 -29.73
CA ARG A 236 12.20 -31.59 -28.83
C ARG A 236 10.88 -32.29 -28.48
N TYR A 237 9.78 -31.57 -28.49
CA TYR A 237 8.47 -32.02 -28.03
C TYR A 237 7.41 -32.04 -29.14
N ARG A 238 7.80 -31.86 -30.40
CA ARG A 238 6.90 -31.76 -31.55
C ARG A 238 5.99 -32.98 -31.74
N ASP A 239 6.50 -34.17 -31.41
CA ASP A 239 5.78 -35.45 -31.51
C ASP A 239 4.79 -35.68 -30.36
N LEU A 240 4.78 -34.84 -29.32
CA LEU A 240 3.95 -35.02 -28.14
C LEU A 240 2.66 -34.19 -28.16
N HIS A 241 2.48 -33.37 -29.19
CA HIS A 241 1.26 -32.56 -29.31
C HIS A 241 0.02 -33.45 -29.39
N GLY A 242 -0.99 -33.16 -28.56
CA GLY A 242 -2.24 -33.91 -28.46
C GLY A 242 -2.14 -35.22 -27.68
N GLN A 243 -0.98 -35.52 -27.11
CA GLN A 243 -0.83 -36.59 -26.11
C GLN A 243 -1.13 -36.08 -24.70
N SER A 244 -1.13 -37.03 -23.75
CA SER A 244 -1.36 -36.74 -22.34
C SER A 244 -0.29 -37.37 -21.47
N VAL A 245 -0.20 -36.89 -20.23
CA VAL A 245 0.65 -37.45 -19.17
C VAL A 245 -0.19 -37.89 -17.97
N GLN A 246 0.29 -38.90 -17.26
CA GLN A 246 -0.26 -39.28 -15.97
C GLN A 246 0.30 -38.34 -14.90
N LEU A 247 -0.57 -37.60 -14.25
CA LEU A 247 -0.17 -36.76 -13.14
C LEU A 247 0.24 -37.63 -11.94
N PRO A 248 1.51 -37.55 -11.52
CA PRO A 248 1.97 -38.35 -10.39
C PRO A 248 1.14 -38.08 -9.10
N LEU A 249 1.01 -39.10 -8.24
CA LEU A 249 0.32 -39.06 -6.96
C LEU A 249 -1.20 -38.85 -7.03
N MET A 250 -1.75 -38.35 -8.13
CA MET A 250 -3.17 -37.99 -8.27
C MET A 250 -3.96 -38.96 -9.17
N ASN A 251 -3.30 -39.89 -9.81
CA ASN A 251 -3.92 -40.86 -10.72
C ASN A 251 -4.89 -40.21 -11.73
N ARG A 252 -4.49 -39.06 -12.30
CA ARG A 252 -5.26 -38.24 -13.23
C ARG A 252 -4.47 -38.03 -14.52
N GLU A 253 -5.12 -38.18 -15.66
CA GLU A 253 -4.56 -37.89 -16.96
C GLU A 253 -4.78 -36.40 -17.29
N ILE A 254 -3.71 -35.71 -17.75
CA ILE A 254 -3.73 -34.30 -18.13
C ILE A 254 -3.10 -34.12 -19.51
N PRO A 255 -3.61 -33.19 -20.35
CA PRO A 255 -3.13 -33.00 -21.73
C PRO A 255 -1.77 -32.28 -21.77
N ILE A 256 -1.05 -32.54 -22.86
CA ILE A 256 0.11 -31.75 -23.30
C ILE A 256 -0.40 -30.66 -24.24
N ILE A 257 -0.21 -29.39 -23.87
CA ILE A 257 -0.65 -28.21 -24.64
C ILE A 257 0.54 -27.47 -25.26
N LEU A 258 0.29 -26.77 -26.37
CA LEU A 258 1.24 -25.85 -26.98
C LEU A 258 0.97 -24.44 -26.49
N ASP A 259 1.88 -23.84 -25.73
CA ASP A 259 1.73 -22.48 -25.22
C ASP A 259 3.09 -21.80 -25.02
N GLU A 260 3.16 -20.51 -25.33
CA GLU A 260 4.35 -19.68 -25.18
C GLU A 260 4.74 -19.44 -23.70
N VAL A 261 3.89 -19.82 -22.73
CA VAL A 261 4.23 -19.82 -21.29
C VAL A 261 5.44 -20.71 -21.00
N ALA A 262 5.70 -21.74 -21.82
CA ALA A 262 6.87 -22.58 -21.73
C ALA A 262 8.05 -21.93 -22.48
N ASP A 263 9.08 -21.50 -21.71
CA ASP A 263 10.33 -21.01 -22.28
C ASP A 263 11.25 -22.19 -22.65
N PRO A 264 11.56 -22.40 -23.94
CA PRO A 264 12.40 -23.52 -24.37
C PRO A 264 13.83 -23.45 -23.86
N THR A 265 14.29 -22.30 -23.38
CA THR A 265 15.63 -22.05 -22.85
C THR A 265 15.73 -22.21 -21.32
N PHE A 266 14.60 -22.29 -20.63
CA PHE A 266 14.57 -22.43 -19.17
C PHE A 266 14.26 -23.88 -18.73
N GLY A 267 15.07 -24.40 -17.83
CA GLY A 267 14.91 -25.75 -17.29
C GLY A 267 14.88 -26.82 -18.34
N THR A 268 13.77 -27.56 -18.41
CA THR A 268 13.54 -28.60 -19.41
C THR A 268 12.82 -28.10 -20.67
N GLY A 269 12.31 -26.87 -20.66
CA GLY A 269 11.38 -26.34 -21.67
C GLY A 269 9.94 -26.85 -21.49
N VAL A 270 9.65 -27.59 -20.42
CA VAL A 270 8.31 -28.08 -20.06
C VAL A 270 7.84 -27.41 -18.81
N VAL A 271 6.64 -26.86 -18.84
CA VAL A 271 6.00 -26.21 -17.69
C VAL A 271 4.77 -27.02 -17.26
N LYS A 272 4.66 -27.33 -15.97
CA LYS A 272 3.40 -27.79 -15.39
C LYS A 272 2.44 -26.61 -15.32
N VAL A 273 1.17 -26.82 -15.64
CA VAL A 273 0.16 -25.76 -15.64
C VAL A 273 -0.84 -25.99 -14.52
N THR A 274 -0.79 -25.12 -13.50
CA THR A 274 -1.68 -25.12 -12.34
C THR A 274 -2.49 -23.83 -12.29
N PRO A 275 -3.57 -23.69 -13.06
CA PRO A 275 -4.31 -22.43 -13.22
C PRO A 275 -4.85 -21.81 -11.92
N ALA A 276 -4.96 -22.60 -10.86
CA ALA A 276 -5.45 -22.11 -9.55
C ALA A 276 -4.33 -21.53 -8.65
N HIS A 277 -3.03 -21.68 -8.98
CA HIS A 277 -1.92 -21.39 -8.08
C HIS A 277 -0.75 -20.63 -8.69
N ASP A 278 -0.85 -20.21 -9.94
CA ASP A 278 0.12 -19.34 -10.62
C ASP A 278 -0.58 -18.43 -11.63
N LEU A 279 -0.15 -17.16 -11.71
CA LEU A 279 -0.80 -16.17 -12.58
C LEU A 279 -0.59 -16.46 -14.07
N ASN A 280 0.62 -16.89 -14.46
CA ASN A 280 0.91 -17.23 -15.85
C ASN A 280 0.15 -18.49 -16.26
N ASP A 281 0.07 -19.48 -15.36
CA ASP A 281 -0.72 -20.69 -15.55
C ASP A 281 -2.22 -20.40 -15.61
N PHE A 282 -2.71 -19.41 -14.84
CA PHE A 282 -4.10 -18.95 -14.90
C PHE A 282 -4.44 -18.38 -16.27
N GLU A 283 -3.57 -17.55 -16.84
CA GLU A 283 -3.77 -16.98 -18.18
C GLU A 283 -3.65 -18.06 -19.27
N ALA A 284 -2.70 -18.99 -19.15
CA ALA A 284 -2.61 -20.15 -20.04
C ALA A 284 -3.89 -21.02 -19.93
N GLY A 285 -4.36 -21.25 -18.71
CA GLY A 285 -5.59 -21.98 -18.44
C GLY A 285 -6.82 -21.35 -19.10
N ARG A 286 -6.91 -20.00 -19.11
CA ARG A 286 -7.97 -19.26 -19.82
C ARG A 286 -7.88 -19.46 -21.33
N ARG A 287 -6.68 -19.38 -21.93
CA ARG A 287 -6.49 -19.57 -23.38
C ARG A 287 -6.89 -20.97 -23.85
N HIS A 288 -6.59 -21.97 -23.03
CA HIS A 288 -6.85 -23.38 -23.33
C HIS A 288 -8.10 -23.96 -22.66
N ASN A 289 -8.90 -23.13 -21.99
CA ASN A 289 -10.11 -23.53 -21.27
C ASN A 289 -9.87 -24.69 -20.28
N LEU A 290 -8.75 -24.65 -19.54
CA LEU A 290 -8.39 -25.69 -18.58
C LEU A 290 -9.19 -25.57 -17.27
N PRO A 291 -9.45 -26.69 -16.57
CA PRO A 291 -10.03 -26.66 -15.23
C PRO A 291 -9.13 -25.92 -14.22
N LYS A 292 -9.75 -25.26 -13.25
CA LYS A 292 -9.08 -24.60 -12.14
C LYS A 292 -9.24 -25.45 -10.89
N ILE A 293 -8.24 -26.24 -10.55
CA ILE A 293 -8.26 -27.14 -9.38
C ILE A 293 -7.48 -26.48 -8.24
N GLN A 294 -8.21 -25.95 -7.27
CA GLN A 294 -7.63 -25.32 -6.09
C GLN A 294 -7.23 -26.39 -5.07
N VAL A 295 -5.94 -26.56 -4.82
CA VAL A 295 -5.38 -27.53 -3.88
C VAL A 295 -4.88 -26.90 -2.57
N ILE A 296 -4.80 -25.55 -2.50
CA ILE A 296 -4.45 -24.80 -1.29
C ILE A 296 -5.59 -23.84 -1.00
N ASP A 297 -6.05 -23.78 0.25
CA ASP A 297 -7.13 -22.91 0.70
C ASP A 297 -6.63 -21.53 1.19
N GLU A 298 -7.55 -20.71 1.66
CA GLU A 298 -7.31 -19.36 2.16
C GLU A 298 -6.46 -19.30 3.43
N THR A 299 -6.35 -20.43 4.15
CA THR A 299 -5.53 -20.58 5.35
C THR A 299 -4.14 -21.21 5.08
N ALA A 300 -3.84 -21.45 3.78
CA ALA A 300 -2.65 -22.12 3.29
C ALA A 300 -2.55 -23.61 3.67
N HIS A 301 -3.69 -24.27 3.88
CA HIS A 301 -3.78 -25.72 4.05
C HIS A 301 -4.25 -26.38 2.76
N MET A 302 -3.88 -27.62 2.60
CA MET A 302 -4.27 -28.40 1.43
C MET A 302 -5.77 -28.74 1.49
N THR A 303 -6.49 -28.48 0.37
CA THR A 303 -7.91 -28.79 0.24
C THR A 303 -8.16 -30.29 0.03
N ALA A 304 -9.43 -30.71 0.06
CA ALA A 304 -9.81 -32.08 -0.28
C ALA A 304 -9.38 -32.50 -1.70
N ALA A 305 -9.22 -31.54 -2.63
CA ALA A 305 -8.74 -31.80 -3.99
C ALA A 305 -7.27 -32.27 -4.05
N ALA A 306 -6.50 -32.08 -2.97
CA ALA A 306 -5.14 -32.58 -2.85
C ALA A 306 -5.06 -34.08 -2.44
N GLY A 307 -6.20 -34.77 -2.31
CA GLY A 307 -6.27 -36.19 -2.00
C GLY A 307 -5.62 -36.55 -0.65
N PRO A 308 -4.61 -37.44 -0.62
CA PRO A 308 -3.97 -37.90 0.63
C PRO A 308 -3.28 -36.79 1.43
N TYR A 309 -3.08 -35.62 0.87
CA TYR A 309 -2.40 -34.48 1.48
C TYR A 309 -3.38 -33.47 2.08
N ALA A 310 -4.68 -33.70 1.98
CA ALA A 310 -5.74 -32.81 2.49
C ALA A 310 -5.54 -32.49 3.98
N GLY A 311 -5.70 -31.22 4.36
CA GLY A 311 -5.58 -30.72 5.73
C GLY A 311 -4.15 -30.42 6.21
N LEU A 312 -3.11 -30.79 5.44
CA LEU A 312 -1.72 -30.45 5.77
C LEU A 312 -1.44 -28.98 5.48
N ASP A 313 -0.55 -28.36 6.27
CA ASP A 313 0.07 -27.08 5.87
C ASP A 313 0.82 -27.26 4.53
N ARG A 314 0.78 -26.23 3.67
CA ARG A 314 1.40 -26.27 2.34
C ARG A 314 2.87 -26.68 2.33
N PHE A 315 3.66 -26.31 3.34
CA PHE A 315 5.08 -26.67 3.42
C PHE A 315 5.29 -28.09 3.94
N GLU A 316 4.42 -28.57 4.84
CA GLU A 316 4.38 -29.98 5.24
C GLU A 316 3.97 -30.86 4.06
N ALA A 317 2.95 -30.44 3.31
CA ALA A 317 2.52 -31.11 2.08
C ALA A 317 3.65 -31.15 1.05
N ARG A 318 4.40 -30.06 0.85
CA ARG A 318 5.57 -30.01 -0.04
C ARG A 318 6.59 -31.09 0.34
N ALA A 319 6.97 -31.15 1.61
CA ALA A 319 7.95 -32.15 2.07
C ALA A 319 7.48 -33.58 1.84
N ARG A 320 6.19 -33.86 2.11
CA ARG A 320 5.60 -35.17 1.92
C ARG A 320 5.45 -35.55 0.43
N VAL A 321 5.00 -34.63 -0.42
CA VAL A 321 4.92 -34.81 -1.88
C VAL A 321 6.29 -35.17 -2.46
N VAL A 322 7.34 -34.46 -2.06
CA VAL A 322 8.71 -34.75 -2.51
C VAL A 322 9.16 -36.14 -2.07
N ALA A 323 8.91 -36.51 -0.83
CA ALA A 323 9.27 -37.85 -0.32
C ALA A 323 8.53 -38.99 -1.05
N ASP A 324 7.23 -38.80 -1.32
CA ASP A 324 6.42 -39.81 -2.01
C ASP A 324 6.83 -39.93 -3.50
N LEU A 325 7.20 -38.82 -4.17
CA LEU A 325 7.74 -38.83 -5.53
C LEU A 325 9.11 -39.51 -5.61
N ASP A 326 9.97 -39.32 -4.62
CA ASP A 326 11.28 -39.96 -4.52
C ASP A 326 11.14 -41.47 -4.33
N ALA A 327 10.24 -41.89 -3.45
CA ALA A 327 9.93 -43.31 -3.22
C ALA A 327 9.40 -44.01 -4.49
N LEU A 328 8.72 -43.29 -5.39
CA LEU A 328 8.26 -43.78 -6.69
C LEU A 328 9.32 -43.69 -7.79
N GLY A 329 10.52 -43.13 -7.52
CA GLY A 329 11.57 -42.93 -8.50
C GLY A 329 11.24 -41.88 -9.57
N LEU A 330 10.32 -40.94 -9.23
CA LEU A 330 9.85 -39.90 -10.14
C LEU A 330 10.60 -38.57 -9.98
N ILE A 331 11.52 -38.45 -9.02
CA ILE A 331 12.45 -37.32 -8.94
C ILE A 331 13.63 -37.56 -9.87
N GLU A 332 13.79 -36.72 -10.89
CA GLU A 332 14.95 -36.76 -11.81
C GLU A 332 16.19 -36.19 -11.12
N LYS A 333 16.07 -35.00 -10.52
CA LYS A 333 17.10 -34.33 -9.73
C LYS A 333 16.50 -33.21 -8.87
N ILE A 334 17.27 -32.76 -7.90
CA ILE A 334 16.97 -31.59 -7.06
C ILE A 334 18.16 -30.62 -7.17
N GLU A 335 17.91 -29.39 -7.58
CA GLU A 335 18.93 -28.36 -7.72
C GLU A 335 18.73 -27.25 -6.67
N PRO A 336 19.81 -26.75 -6.03
CA PRO A 336 19.73 -25.50 -5.29
C PRO A 336 19.29 -24.36 -6.24
N TYR A 337 18.33 -23.54 -5.79
CA TYR A 337 17.79 -22.46 -6.62
C TYR A 337 17.46 -21.23 -5.76
N GLN A 338 17.72 -20.03 -6.29
CA GLN A 338 17.33 -18.79 -5.63
C GLN A 338 15.89 -18.42 -6.00
N LEU A 339 15.01 -18.44 -5.02
CA LEU A 339 13.59 -18.15 -5.18
C LEU A 339 13.31 -16.67 -5.00
N SER A 340 12.50 -16.10 -5.86
CA SER A 340 11.85 -14.81 -5.64
C SER A 340 10.55 -15.05 -4.87
N LEU A 341 10.57 -14.89 -3.54
CA LEU A 341 9.44 -15.20 -2.65
C LEU A 341 8.67 -13.93 -2.30
N GLY A 342 7.43 -13.84 -2.78
CA GLY A 342 6.51 -12.77 -2.40
C GLY A 342 6.05 -12.88 -0.95
N ARG A 343 6.13 -11.77 -0.20
CA ARG A 343 5.70 -11.70 1.20
C ARG A 343 4.71 -10.58 1.43
N CYS A 344 3.77 -10.81 2.32
CA CYS A 344 2.91 -9.75 2.80
C CYS A 344 3.75 -8.62 3.42
N GLN A 345 3.62 -7.39 2.89
CA GLN A 345 4.37 -6.23 3.39
C GLN A 345 4.19 -6.03 4.91
N ARG A 346 3.03 -6.41 5.46
CA ARG A 346 2.65 -6.15 6.86
C ARG A 346 3.09 -7.26 7.82
N CYS A 347 2.67 -8.50 7.56
CA CYS A 347 2.94 -9.61 8.48
C CYS A 347 4.14 -10.48 8.10
N LYS A 348 4.77 -10.24 6.93
CA LYS A 348 5.93 -10.96 6.39
C LYS A 348 5.68 -12.44 6.05
N THR A 349 4.45 -12.91 6.16
CA THR A 349 4.08 -14.26 5.75
C THR A 349 4.19 -14.40 4.23
N PRO A 350 4.73 -15.50 3.68
CA PRO A 350 4.68 -15.80 2.26
C PRO A 350 3.24 -15.79 1.75
N VAL A 351 2.99 -15.05 0.65
CA VAL A 351 1.66 -14.97 0.04
C VAL A 351 1.36 -16.20 -0.80
N GLU A 352 0.05 -16.46 -1.04
CA GLU A 352 -0.42 -17.48 -1.98
C GLU A 352 -1.13 -16.80 -3.15
N PRO A 353 -0.79 -17.14 -4.40
CA PRO A 353 -1.68 -16.89 -5.52
C PRO A 353 -2.97 -17.69 -5.32
N LEU A 354 -4.10 -17.02 -5.29
CA LEU A 354 -5.40 -17.62 -5.02
C LEU A 354 -6.46 -17.04 -5.98
N ILE A 355 -7.30 -17.89 -6.54
CA ILE A 355 -8.44 -17.45 -7.33
C ILE A 355 -9.53 -16.96 -6.36
N SER A 356 -9.95 -15.71 -6.53
CA SER A 356 -10.97 -15.10 -5.68
C SER A 356 -11.81 -14.10 -6.46
N THR A 357 -13.08 -13.99 -6.08
CA THR A 357 -13.97 -12.98 -6.63
C THR A 357 -13.79 -11.69 -5.84
N GLN A 358 -13.24 -10.67 -6.48
CA GLN A 358 -12.86 -9.40 -5.88
C GLN A 358 -13.43 -8.21 -6.67
N TRP A 359 -13.35 -7.01 -6.07
CA TRP A 359 -13.63 -5.76 -6.77
C TRP A 359 -12.34 -5.17 -7.32
N PHE A 360 -12.39 -4.71 -8.57
CA PHE A 360 -11.25 -4.17 -9.30
C PHE A 360 -11.55 -2.82 -9.91
N VAL A 361 -10.51 -1.97 -10.04
CA VAL A 361 -10.50 -0.78 -10.89
C VAL A 361 -9.74 -1.07 -12.17
N ARG A 362 -10.36 -0.80 -13.33
CA ARG A 362 -9.69 -0.78 -14.64
C ARG A 362 -8.77 0.45 -14.68
N THR A 363 -7.50 0.24 -14.50
CA THR A 363 -6.53 1.33 -14.31
C THR A 363 -6.04 1.94 -15.61
N LYS A 364 -5.93 1.17 -16.69
CA LYS A 364 -5.40 1.67 -17.99
C LYS A 364 -6.13 2.90 -18.53
N PRO A 365 -7.49 2.98 -18.52
CA PRO A 365 -8.20 4.19 -18.94
C PRO A 365 -7.91 5.41 -18.06
N LEU A 366 -7.63 5.21 -16.76
CA LEU A 366 -7.28 6.27 -15.81
C LEU A 366 -5.80 6.67 -15.91
N ALA A 367 -4.93 5.75 -16.26
CA ALA A 367 -3.51 5.99 -16.41
C ALA A 367 -3.17 6.86 -17.63
N ALA A 368 -3.89 6.68 -18.74
CA ALA A 368 -3.61 7.43 -19.97
C ALA A 368 -3.69 8.96 -19.80
N PRO A 369 -4.74 9.57 -19.20
CA PRO A 369 -4.74 11.00 -18.94
C PRO A 369 -3.72 11.42 -17.88
N ALA A 370 -3.37 10.54 -16.93
CA ALA A 370 -2.37 10.80 -15.90
C ALA A 370 -0.94 10.86 -16.49
N ILE A 371 -0.62 9.99 -17.44
CA ILE A 371 0.63 10.02 -18.20
C ILE A 371 0.73 11.34 -18.97
N ARG A 372 -0.30 11.69 -19.75
CA ARG A 372 -0.32 12.95 -20.50
C ARG A 372 -0.16 14.18 -19.63
N ALA A 373 -0.74 14.21 -18.43
CA ALA A 373 -0.61 15.33 -17.52
C ALA A 373 0.85 15.63 -17.13
N VAL A 374 1.69 14.60 -17.05
CA VAL A 374 3.12 14.72 -16.75
C VAL A 374 3.90 15.05 -18.04
N GLU A 375 3.60 14.40 -19.16
CA GLU A 375 4.23 14.69 -20.48
C GLU A 375 4.02 16.15 -20.91
N GLU A 376 2.84 16.70 -20.66
CA GLU A 376 2.47 18.10 -20.96
C GLU A 376 3.02 19.10 -19.93
N GLY A 377 3.72 18.65 -18.90
CA GLY A 377 4.29 19.50 -17.84
C GLY A 377 3.26 20.12 -16.89
N ARG A 378 2.01 19.62 -16.88
CA ARG A 378 0.99 20.04 -15.91
C ARG A 378 1.30 19.56 -14.49
N ILE A 379 2.06 18.47 -14.38
CA ILE A 379 2.65 17.96 -13.14
C ILE A 379 4.14 17.79 -13.37
N GLN A 380 4.95 18.30 -12.46
CA GLN A 380 6.40 18.20 -12.51
C GLN A 380 6.92 17.41 -11.29
N PHE A 381 7.97 16.62 -11.48
CA PHE A 381 8.63 15.87 -10.40
C PHE A 381 9.98 16.50 -10.06
N THR A 382 10.23 16.65 -8.77
CA THR A 382 11.54 17.06 -8.23
C THR A 382 12.02 15.95 -7.26
N PRO A 383 13.13 15.22 -7.55
CA PRO A 383 14.00 15.38 -8.71
C PRO A 383 13.39 14.81 -10.01
N GLU A 384 13.79 15.35 -11.15
CA GLU A 384 13.25 15.02 -12.48
C GLU A 384 13.40 13.53 -12.85
N ASN A 385 14.45 12.86 -12.36
CA ASN A 385 14.67 11.43 -12.63
C ASN A 385 13.53 10.53 -12.12
N SER A 386 12.74 10.97 -11.14
CA SER A 386 11.54 10.25 -10.65
C SER A 386 10.46 10.12 -11.73
N THR A 387 10.45 11.02 -12.72
CA THR A 387 9.52 10.98 -13.86
C THR A 387 9.68 9.71 -14.68
N LYS A 388 10.94 9.27 -14.91
CA LYS A 388 11.21 8.02 -15.65
C LYS A 388 10.58 6.81 -14.97
N THR A 389 10.76 6.68 -13.66
CA THR A 389 10.21 5.58 -12.87
C THR A 389 8.68 5.64 -12.82
N TYR A 390 8.10 6.85 -12.75
CA TYR A 390 6.65 7.04 -12.85
C TYR A 390 6.10 6.51 -14.18
N PHE A 391 6.69 6.87 -15.32
CA PHE A 391 6.25 6.41 -16.63
C PHE A 391 6.39 4.90 -16.80
N GLU A 392 7.50 4.32 -16.38
CA GLU A 392 7.73 2.88 -16.45
C GLU A 392 6.62 2.10 -15.74
N TRP A 393 6.23 2.55 -14.55
CA TRP A 393 5.15 1.91 -13.81
C TRP A 393 3.78 2.16 -14.44
N MET A 394 3.48 3.40 -14.85
CA MET A 394 2.17 3.77 -15.40
C MET A 394 1.88 3.09 -16.75
N HIS A 395 2.88 2.87 -17.60
CA HIS A 395 2.71 2.14 -18.84
C HIS A 395 2.44 0.64 -18.64
N ASN A 396 2.95 0.07 -17.56
CA ASN A 396 2.80 -1.34 -17.23
C ASN A 396 1.72 -1.61 -16.15
N ILE A 397 0.90 -0.61 -15.84
CA ILE A 397 -0.09 -0.72 -14.76
C ILE A 397 -1.13 -1.80 -15.05
N ARG A 398 -1.44 -2.60 -14.03
CA ARG A 398 -2.48 -3.64 -14.05
C ARG A 398 -3.72 -3.17 -13.33
N ASP A 399 -4.84 -3.88 -13.54
CA ASP A 399 -6.07 -3.62 -12.81
C ASP A 399 -5.85 -3.74 -11.31
N TRP A 400 -6.40 -2.82 -10.56
CA TRP A 400 -6.18 -2.67 -9.14
C TRP A 400 -7.26 -3.38 -8.33
N CYS A 401 -6.91 -4.45 -7.61
CA CYS A 401 -7.78 -5.09 -6.64
C CYS A 401 -8.02 -4.16 -5.45
N ILE A 402 -9.27 -3.73 -5.26
CA ILE A 402 -9.65 -2.73 -4.24
C ILE A 402 -10.44 -3.30 -3.06
N SER A 403 -10.86 -4.55 -3.07
CA SER A 403 -11.54 -5.18 -1.94
C SER A 403 -10.57 -5.83 -0.96
N ARG A 404 -10.88 -5.72 0.33
CA ARG A 404 -10.13 -6.32 1.43
C ARG A 404 -11.09 -6.98 2.41
N GLN A 405 -10.78 -8.20 2.85
CA GLN A 405 -11.57 -9.01 3.77
C GLN A 405 -11.28 -8.59 5.23
N LEU A 406 -11.38 -7.29 5.47
CA LEU A 406 -11.15 -6.65 6.77
C LEU A 406 -12.47 -6.14 7.33
N TRP A 407 -12.45 -5.77 8.61
CA TRP A 407 -13.57 -5.07 9.25
C TRP A 407 -13.32 -3.56 9.39
N TRP A 408 -12.05 -3.15 9.39
CA TRP A 408 -11.65 -1.76 9.51
C TRP A 408 -11.37 -1.11 8.16
N GLY A 409 -12.19 -0.14 7.77
CA GLY A 409 -12.09 0.61 6.53
C GLY A 409 -13.45 1.05 5.98
N HIS A 410 -13.46 1.65 4.80
CA HIS A 410 -14.66 2.02 4.08
C HIS A 410 -15.36 0.78 3.54
N ARG A 411 -16.55 0.48 4.02
CA ARG A 411 -17.35 -0.62 3.46
C ARG A 411 -17.71 -0.34 2.01
N ILE A 412 -17.61 -1.37 1.18
CA ILE A 412 -17.97 -1.28 -0.24
C ILE A 412 -19.45 -0.92 -0.36
N PRO A 413 -19.82 0.13 -1.15
CA PRO A 413 -21.20 0.59 -1.29
C PRO A 413 -21.98 -0.28 -2.31
N ALA A 414 -21.96 -1.58 -2.08
CA ALA A 414 -22.65 -2.60 -2.87
C ALA A 414 -23.51 -3.46 -1.95
N TRP A 415 -24.74 -3.79 -2.39
CA TRP A 415 -25.68 -4.62 -1.66
C TRP A 415 -26.12 -5.81 -2.49
N HIS A 416 -26.02 -6.99 -1.93
CA HIS A 416 -26.38 -8.26 -2.55
C HIS A 416 -27.83 -8.60 -2.22
N CYS A 417 -28.67 -8.73 -3.23
CA CYS A 417 -30.04 -9.20 -3.03
C CYS A 417 -30.04 -10.72 -2.86
N GLN A 418 -30.56 -11.19 -1.74
CA GLN A 418 -30.61 -12.61 -1.39
C GLN A 418 -31.65 -13.41 -2.19
N ASP A 419 -32.59 -12.73 -2.88
CA ASP A 419 -33.64 -13.39 -3.62
C ASP A 419 -33.37 -13.46 -5.13
N CYS A 420 -32.73 -12.46 -5.74
CA CYS A 420 -32.48 -12.47 -7.18
C CYS A 420 -30.98 -12.38 -7.55
N SER A 421 -30.09 -12.44 -6.56
CA SER A 421 -28.62 -12.36 -6.72
C SER A 421 -28.11 -11.08 -7.40
N ARG A 422 -28.96 -10.05 -7.59
CA ARG A 422 -28.54 -8.76 -8.15
C ARG A 422 -27.66 -8.02 -7.14
N ILE A 423 -26.62 -7.35 -7.64
CA ILE A 423 -25.78 -6.45 -6.86
C ILE A 423 -26.22 -5.01 -7.17
N LEU A 424 -26.54 -4.26 -6.12
CA LEU A 424 -26.92 -2.85 -6.20
C LEU A 424 -25.73 -2.01 -5.73
N VAL A 425 -25.15 -1.22 -6.63
CA VAL A 425 -24.06 -0.27 -6.30
C VAL A 425 -24.66 1.12 -6.27
N VAL A 426 -24.80 1.68 -5.08
CA VAL A 426 -25.56 2.93 -4.85
C VAL A 426 -24.92 3.80 -3.78
N ARG A 427 -25.17 5.11 -3.85
CA ARG A 427 -24.63 6.13 -2.93
C ARG A 427 -25.22 6.02 -1.52
N GLU A 428 -26.51 5.73 -1.43
CA GLU A 428 -27.23 5.61 -0.18
C GLU A 428 -27.66 4.15 0.06
N THR A 429 -27.89 3.79 1.32
CA THR A 429 -28.36 2.44 1.67
C THR A 429 -29.72 2.17 1.02
N PRO A 430 -29.85 1.16 0.14
CA PRO A 430 -31.11 0.88 -0.53
C PRO A 430 -32.11 0.24 0.42
N VAL A 431 -33.36 0.64 0.33
CA VAL A 431 -34.46 0.07 1.12
C VAL A 431 -34.99 -1.23 0.49
N GLN A 432 -34.98 -1.30 -0.85
CA GLN A 432 -35.58 -2.41 -1.59
C GLN A 432 -34.82 -2.67 -2.90
N CYS A 433 -34.71 -3.93 -3.28
CA CYS A 433 -34.22 -4.34 -4.59
C CYS A 433 -35.28 -4.07 -5.68
N PRO A 434 -34.89 -3.76 -6.93
CA PRO A 434 -35.84 -3.69 -8.05
C PRO A 434 -36.70 -4.95 -8.30
N CYS A 435 -36.33 -6.12 -7.74
CA CYS A 435 -37.14 -7.32 -7.76
C CYS A 435 -38.25 -7.33 -6.69
N GLY A 436 -38.34 -6.30 -5.83
CA GLY A 436 -39.32 -6.21 -4.74
C GLY A 436 -38.80 -6.75 -3.39
N SER A 437 -37.62 -7.32 -3.32
CA SER A 437 -37.07 -7.88 -2.08
C SER A 437 -36.46 -6.79 -1.17
N ASN A 438 -36.70 -6.92 0.14
CA ASN A 438 -36.02 -6.14 1.19
C ASN A 438 -34.82 -6.90 1.81
N ARG A 439 -34.52 -8.13 1.32
CA ARG A 439 -33.43 -8.96 1.80
C ARG A 439 -32.11 -8.54 1.10
N LEU A 440 -31.59 -7.40 1.52
CA LEU A 440 -30.37 -6.81 1.01
C LEU A 440 -29.26 -6.91 2.06
N GLU A 441 -28.12 -7.45 1.67
CA GLU A 441 -26.95 -7.56 2.51
C GLU A 441 -25.81 -6.73 1.90
N GLN A 442 -25.24 -5.81 2.69
CA GLN A 442 -24.11 -5.02 2.22
C GLN A 442 -22.88 -5.91 2.08
N ASP A 443 -22.11 -5.70 1.02
CA ASP A 443 -20.83 -6.39 0.80
C ASP A 443 -19.99 -6.38 2.09
N PRO A 444 -19.49 -7.54 2.57
CA PRO A 444 -18.78 -7.65 3.84
C PRO A 444 -17.41 -6.99 3.81
N ASP A 445 -16.83 -6.84 2.61
CA ASP A 445 -15.49 -6.32 2.40
C ASP A 445 -15.42 -4.80 2.58
N VAL A 446 -14.21 -4.33 2.85
CA VAL A 446 -13.88 -2.90 2.85
C VAL A 446 -12.96 -2.58 1.66
N LEU A 447 -12.85 -1.30 1.35
CA LEU A 447 -11.96 -0.82 0.30
C LEU A 447 -10.50 -0.79 0.79
N ASP A 448 -9.58 -1.01 -0.12
CA ASP A 448 -8.17 -0.74 0.06
C ASP A 448 -7.95 0.68 0.60
N THR A 449 -7.11 0.83 1.62
CA THR A 449 -6.73 2.12 2.22
C THR A 449 -6.35 3.15 1.15
N TRP A 450 -5.60 2.72 0.15
CA TRP A 450 -5.14 3.59 -0.93
C TRP A 450 -6.27 4.13 -1.82
N PHE A 451 -7.45 3.52 -1.79
CA PHE A 451 -8.61 4.02 -2.54
C PHE A 451 -9.12 5.34 -1.93
N SER A 452 -9.28 5.41 -0.62
CA SER A 452 -9.66 6.65 0.07
C SER A 452 -8.52 7.68 0.08
N SER A 453 -7.27 7.22 0.29
CA SER A 453 -6.10 8.10 0.33
C SER A 453 -5.82 8.76 -1.03
N ALA A 454 -6.19 8.11 -2.14
CA ALA A 454 -6.10 8.70 -3.49
C ALA A 454 -7.02 9.91 -3.70
N LEU A 455 -8.04 10.09 -2.87
CA LEU A 455 -8.96 11.23 -2.95
C LEU A 455 -8.51 12.42 -2.08
N TRP A 456 -7.44 12.26 -1.29
CA TRP A 456 -7.02 13.18 -0.25
C TRP A 456 -6.93 14.64 -0.67
N PRO A 457 -6.33 15.02 -1.84
CA PRO A 457 -6.17 16.42 -2.22
C PRO A 457 -7.48 17.19 -2.42
N PHE A 458 -8.57 16.51 -2.75
CA PHE A 458 -9.85 17.15 -3.03
C PHE A 458 -10.97 16.75 -2.06
N SER A 459 -10.97 15.54 -1.52
CA SER A 459 -11.96 15.12 -0.54
C SER A 459 -11.83 15.88 0.79
N THR A 460 -10.60 16.22 1.18
CA THR A 460 -10.30 17.02 2.37
C THR A 460 -10.82 18.46 2.27
N LEU A 461 -10.96 18.96 1.05
CA LEU A 461 -11.49 20.29 0.74
C LEU A 461 -13.00 20.31 0.49
N GLY A 462 -13.68 19.15 0.67
CA GLY A 462 -15.14 19.05 0.66
C GLY A 462 -15.76 18.39 -0.56
N TRP A 463 -14.96 17.98 -1.57
CA TRP A 463 -15.52 17.23 -2.70
C TRP A 463 -16.32 16.00 -2.19
N PRO A 464 -17.50 15.68 -2.77
CA PRO A 464 -18.04 16.11 -4.07
C PRO A 464 -18.78 17.44 -4.10
N GLU A 465 -18.94 18.14 -2.98
CA GLU A 465 -19.53 19.47 -2.96
C GLU A 465 -18.55 20.51 -3.51
N GLU A 466 -19.09 21.54 -4.17
CA GLU A 466 -18.31 22.70 -4.66
C GLU A 466 -18.11 23.72 -3.56
N THR A 467 -17.26 23.40 -2.58
CA THR A 467 -16.94 24.28 -1.46
C THR A 467 -16.04 25.44 -1.91
N GLU A 468 -15.99 26.50 -1.10
CA GLU A 468 -15.08 27.61 -1.32
C GLU A 468 -13.61 27.16 -1.18
N ASP A 469 -13.30 26.34 -0.18
CA ASP A 469 -11.97 25.76 0.02
C ASP A 469 -11.51 24.97 -1.21
N LEU A 470 -12.39 24.16 -1.81
CA LEU A 470 -12.07 23.41 -3.04
C LEU A 470 -11.78 24.34 -4.22
N ARG A 471 -12.55 25.42 -4.39
CA ARG A 471 -12.33 26.39 -5.48
C ARG A 471 -11.02 27.16 -5.34
N VAL A 472 -10.60 27.47 -4.11
CA VAL A 472 -9.44 28.31 -3.84
C VAL A 472 -8.15 27.50 -3.74
N TYR A 473 -8.18 26.37 -3.04
CA TYR A 473 -6.97 25.61 -2.67
C TYR A 473 -6.71 24.37 -3.51
N TYR A 474 -7.63 23.98 -4.41
CA TYR A 474 -7.41 22.89 -5.36
C TYR A 474 -7.18 23.45 -6.78
N PRO A 475 -6.21 22.93 -7.56
CA PRO A 475 -5.19 21.91 -7.22
C PRO A 475 -4.26 22.33 -6.10
N THR A 476 -3.82 21.36 -5.28
CA THR A 476 -2.73 21.54 -4.32
C THR A 476 -1.49 22.10 -5.03
N SER A 477 -0.84 23.11 -4.46
CA SER A 477 0.28 23.81 -5.12
C SER A 477 1.52 22.91 -5.23
N LEU A 478 1.83 22.17 -4.16
CA LEU A 478 2.98 21.29 -4.03
C LEU A 478 2.57 20.06 -3.21
N MET A 479 3.09 18.90 -3.60
CA MET A 479 3.02 17.66 -2.84
C MET A 479 4.44 17.25 -2.44
N ILE A 480 4.70 17.16 -1.14
CA ILE A 480 5.98 16.65 -0.60
C ILE A 480 5.75 15.26 -0.03
N THR A 481 6.51 14.27 -0.48
CA THR A 481 6.32 12.87 -0.05
C THR A 481 7.57 12.02 -0.28
N GLY A 482 7.59 10.81 0.31
CA GLY A 482 8.64 9.83 0.10
C GLY A 482 8.52 9.07 -1.22
N PHE A 483 9.64 8.65 -1.78
CA PHE A 483 9.70 7.84 -3.00
C PHE A 483 8.95 6.50 -2.87
N ASP A 484 8.95 5.91 -1.68
CA ASP A 484 8.37 4.60 -1.40
C ASP A 484 6.82 4.57 -1.52
N ILE A 485 6.15 5.73 -1.53
CA ILE A 485 4.70 5.83 -1.77
C ILE A 485 4.34 6.51 -3.10
N LEU A 486 5.30 6.69 -4.00
CA LEU A 486 5.07 7.27 -5.33
C LEU A 486 3.95 6.53 -6.09
N PHE A 487 4.00 5.20 -6.13
CA PHE A 487 3.02 4.39 -6.85
C PHE A 487 1.77 4.12 -6.04
N PHE A 488 1.93 3.89 -4.74
CA PHE A 488 0.81 3.64 -3.84
C PHE A 488 -0.13 4.83 -3.73
N TRP A 489 0.43 6.04 -3.73
CA TRP A 489 -0.31 7.25 -3.40
C TRP A 489 -0.30 8.30 -4.50
N VAL A 490 0.86 8.79 -4.92
CA VAL A 490 0.96 9.92 -5.87
C VAL A 490 0.31 9.56 -7.21
N ALA A 491 0.68 8.44 -7.82
CA ALA A 491 0.13 8.01 -9.10
C ALA A 491 -1.40 7.79 -9.02
N ARG A 492 -1.88 7.22 -7.91
CA ARG A 492 -3.31 7.01 -7.67
C ARG A 492 -4.06 8.33 -7.45
N MET A 493 -3.47 9.31 -6.75
CA MET A 493 -4.04 10.66 -6.62
C MET A 493 -4.17 11.34 -7.98
N ILE A 494 -3.17 11.20 -8.87
CA ILE A 494 -3.20 11.80 -10.21
C ILE A 494 -4.36 11.19 -11.02
N MET A 495 -4.47 9.86 -11.05
CA MET A 495 -5.56 9.16 -11.74
C MET A 495 -6.94 9.57 -11.21
N MET A 496 -7.12 9.52 -9.89
CA MET A 496 -8.42 9.80 -9.27
C MET A 496 -8.77 11.30 -9.31
N GLY A 497 -7.79 12.19 -9.18
CA GLY A 497 -8.00 13.64 -9.27
C GLY A 497 -8.50 14.06 -10.65
N LEU A 498 -7.83 13.59 -11.71
CA LEU A 498 -8.25 13.83 -13.09
C LEU A 498 -9.64 13.26 -13.38
N GLU A 499 -9.93 12.06 -12.90
CA GLU A 499 -11.23 11.41 -13.11
C GLU A 499 -12.37 12.08 -12.34
N ALA A 500 -12.13 12.49 -11.09
CA ALA A 500 -13.15 13.05 -10.21
C ALA A 500 -13.46 14.51 -10.51
N THR A 501 -12.43 15.31 -10.84
CA THR A 501 -12.51 16.78 -10.93
C THR A 501 -12.19 17.34 -12.32
N GLY A 502 -11.62 16.55 -13.23
CA GLY A 502 -11.11 17.01 -14.53
C GLY A 502 -9.78 17.77 -14.43
N ASN A 503 -9.24 18.00 -13.24
CA ASN A 503 -8.01 18.74 -12.98
C ASN A 503 -6.93 17.87 -12.35
N VAL A 504 -5.66 18.26 -12.55
CA VAL A 504 -4.54 17.63 -11.83
C VAL A 504 -4.69 17.87 -10.32
N PRO A 505 -4.35 16.89 -9.46
CA PRO A 505 -4.52 17.07 -8.00
C PRO A 505 -3.47 17.99 -7.38
N PHE A 506 -2.32 18.15 -8.02
CA PHE A 506 -1.21 19.02 -7.62
C PHE A 506 -0.37 19.38 -8.86
N ARG A 507 0.43 20.44 -8.74
CA ARG A 507 1.25 20.96 -9.86
C ARG A 507 2.68 20.43 -9.82
N GLU A 508 3.21 20.21 -8.62
CA GLU A 508 4.55 19.74 -8.38
C GLU A 508 4.56 18.63 -7.34
N VAL A 509 5.42 17.62 -7.55
CA VAL A 509 5.69 16.52 -6.62
C VAL A 509 7.16 16.58 -6.23
N TYR A 510 7.42 16.92 -4.99
CA TYR A 510 8.76 16.92 -4.42
C TYR A 510 8.99 15.62 -3.63
N ILE A 511 9.97 14.84 -4.09
CA ILE A 511 10.37 13.59 -3.42
C ILE A 511 11.48 13.91 -2.42
N HIS A 512 11.13 13.86 -1.13
CA HIS A 512 12.07 14.16 -0.06
C HIS A 512 13.10 13.03 0.15
N ALA A 513 14.21 13.38 0.84
CA ALA A 513 15.23 12.45 1.27
C ALA A 513 14.69 11.42 2.29
N LEU A 514 15.33 10.25 2.40
CA LEU A 514 15.11 9.32 3.50
C LEU A 514 16.13 9.57 4.62
N VAL A 515 15.66 9.51 5.87
CA VAL A 515 16.55 9.57 7.03
C VAL A 515 17.08 8.19 7.35
N ARG A 516 18.42 8.07 7.39
CA ARG A 516 19.13 6.85 7.75
C ARG A 516 19.75 6.98 9.14
N ASP A 517 19.99 5.85 9.77
CA ASP A 517 20.76 5.79 11.03
C ASP A 517 22.26 6.11 10.80
N PRO A 518 23.06 6.25 11.87
CA PRO A 518 24.49 6.53 11.74
C PRO A 518 25.28 5.51 10.92
N GLU A 519 24.78 4.27 10.85
CA GLU A 519 25.36 3.17 10.06
C GLU A 519 24.89 3.20 8.59
N GLY A 520 24.11 4.22 8.19
CA GLY A 520 23.59 4.39 6.83
C GLY A 520 22.42 3.45 6.48
N GLN A 521 21.79 2.79 7.48
CA GLN A 521 20.69 1.88 7.25
C GLN A 521 19.33 2.59 7.33
N LYS A 522 18.34 2.11 6.55
CA LYS A 522 16.97 2.60 6.64
C LYS A 522 16.41 2.30 8.04
N MET A 523 15.91 3.34 8.70
CA MET A 523 15.25 3.19 10.00
C MET A 523 13.92 2.43 9.86
N SER A 524 13.70 1.45 10.73
CA SER A 524 12.43 0.72 10.81
C SER A 524 12.14 0.21 12.21
N LYS A 525 10.85 0.18 12.60
CA LYS A 525 10.43 -0.35 13.91
C LYS A 525 10.81 -1.81 14.11
N THR A 526 10.89 -2.59 13.03
CA THR A 526 11.27 -4.01 13.07
C THR A 526 12.75 -4.23 13.34
N ARG A 527 13.59 -3.26 13.02
CA ARG A 527 15.04 -3.29 13.30
C ARG A 527 15.39 -2.69 14.67
N GLY A 528 14.45 -1.98 15.30
CA GLY A 528 14.68 -1.31 16.58
C GLY A 528 15.58 -0.07 16.51
N ASN A 529 15.90 0.42 15.30
CA ASN A 529 16.73 1.61 15.06
C ASN A 529 15.93 2.89 14.79
N VAL A 530 14.66 2.89 15.13
CA VAL A 530 13.77 4.07 15.00
C VAL A 530 14.05 5.04 16.14
N VAL A 531 14.29 6.29 15.79
CA VAL A 531 14.49 7.38 16.73
C VAL A 531 13.14 8.10 16.94
N ASP A 532 12.72 8.26 18.22
CA ASP A 532 11.57 9.09 18.56
C ASP A 532 11.94 10.58 18.43
N PRO A 533 11.23 11.34 17.58
CA PRO A 533 11.54 12.75 17.38
C PRO A 533 11.38 13.57 18.67
N LEU A 534 10.47 13.19 19.60
CA LEU A 534 10.30 13.91 20.85
C LEU A 534 11.52 13.75 21.78
N GLU A 535 12.06 12.55 21.91
CA GLU A 535 13.26 12.31 22.73
C GLU A 535 14.45 13.16 22.24
N VAL A 536 14.64 13.23 20.93
CA VAL A 536 15.73 14.02 20.35
C VAL A 536 15.51 15.52 20.53
N THR A 537 14.25 15.99 20.35
CA THR A 537 13.92 17.40 20.51
C THR A 537 13.93 17.84 21.96
N GLU A 538 13.57 16.99 22.91
CA GLU A 538 13.72 17.25 24.34
C GLU A 538 15.17 17.42 24.76
N LYS A 539 16.07 16.61 24.19
CA LYS A 539 17.52 16.67 24.49
C LYS A 539 18.20 17.88 23.87
N HIS A 540 17.88 18.21 22.62
CA HIS A 540 18.67 19.15 21.80
C HIS A 540 17.93 20.44 21.44
N GLY A 541 16.60 20.47 21.54
CA GLY A 541 15.73 21.53 21.04
C GLY A 541 15.16 21.20 19.65
N THR A 542 13.91 21.59 19.43
CA THR A 542 13.19 21.36 18.16
C THR A 542 13.85 22.10 16.99
N ASP A 543 14.22 23.37 17.19
CA ASP A 543 14.89 24.19 16.17
C ASP A 543 16.20 23.57 15.71
N ALA A 544 17.00 23.04 16.63
CA ALA A 544 18.26 22.38 16.31
C ALA A 544 18.08 21.13 15.49
N VAL A 545 17.10 20.29 15.83
CA VAL A 545 16.82 19.06 15.09
C VAL A 545 16.28 19.35 13.69
N ARG A 546 15.31 20.29 13.58
CA ARG A 546 14.76 20.74 12.28
C ARG A 546 15.86 21.28 11.35
N MET A 547 16.74 22.13 11.88
CA MET A 547 17.85 22.68 11.13
C MET A 547 18.85 21.61 10.67
N ALA A 548 19.18 20.66 11.55
CA ALA A 548 20.08 19.55 11.23
C ALA A 548 19.53 18.65 10.10
N MET A 549 18.23 18.50 10.01
CA MET A 549 17.57 17.74 8.95
C MET A 549 17.63 18.46 7.61
N LEU A 550 17.39 19.78 7.60
CA LEU A 550 17.35 20.56 6.35
C LEU A 550 18.75 20.83 5.78
N LEU A 551 19.75 20.94 6.65
CA LEU A 551 21.13 21.15 6.21
C LEU A 551 21.66 19.93 5.44
N GLY A 552 21.84 20.09 4.14
CA GLY A 552 22.31 19.03 3.25
C GLY A 552 21.24 18.05 2.79
N ALA A 553 19.94 18.34 3.03
CA ALA A 553 18.86 17.66 2.36
C ALA A 553 18.82 18.11 0.90
N ALA A 554 19.09 17.20 -0.03
CA ALA A 554 18.86 17.42 -1.45
C ALA A 554 17.74 16.47 -1.92
N PRO A 555 16.89 16.88 -2.87
CA PRO A 555 15.79 16.05 -3.34
C PRO A 555 16.26 14.67 -3.80
N GLY A 556 15.62 13.62 -3.32
CA GLY A 556 15.93 12.23 -3.69
C GLY A 556 17.24 11.67 -3.16
N THR A 557 17.93 12.37 -2.24
CA THR A 557 19.14 11.84 -1.58
C THR A 557 18.86 11.50 -0.12
N ASP A 558 19.56 10.46 0.38
CA ASP A 558 19.37 10.03 1.77
C ASP A 558 20.22 10.90 2.72
N ILE A 559 19.70 11.11 3.93
CA ILE A 559 20.37 11.89 4.98
C ILE A 559 20.75 10.95 6.12
N VAL A 560 22.02 10.97 6.51
CA VAL A 560 22.46 10.35 7.76
C VAL A 560 22.35 11.38 8.88
N LEU A 561 21.45 11.14 9.84
CA LEU A 561 21.26 12.02 11.00
C LEU A 561 22.19 11.57 12.13
N THR A 562 23.22 12.39 12.39
CA THR A 562 24.17 12.15 13.49
C THR A 562 23.97 13.18 14.61
N GLU A 563 24.35 12.81 15.84
CA GLU A 563 24.31 13.73 16.98
C GLU A 563 25.19 14.97 16.76
N GLU A 564 26.32 14.83 16.09
CA GLU A 564 27.23 15.94 15.75
C GLU A 564 26.54 17.01 14.89
N ARG A 565 25.73 16.61 13.89
CA ARG A 565 24.94 17.55 13.08
C ARG A 565 23.95 18.32 13.93
N ILE A 566 23.27 17.64 14.85
CA ILE A 566 22.29 18.29 15.74
C ILE A 566 22.99 19.27 16.69
N LEU A 567 24.12 18.91 17.26
CA LEU A 567 24.90 19.79 18.12
C LEU A 567 25.42 21.03 17.38
N SER A 568 25.86 20.87 16.13
CA SER A 568 26.28 21.99 15.26
C SER A 568 25.10 22.96 15.00
N ALA A 569 23.91 22.42 14.67
CA ALA A 569 22.71 23.22 14.49
C ALA A 569 22.26 23.93 15.79
N ARG A 570 22.39 23.26 16.95
CA ARG A 570 22.13 23.86 18.26
C ARG A 570 23.08 25.02 18.56
N ALA A 571 24.37 24.86 18.24
CA ALA A 571 25.34 25.93 18.37
C ALA A 571 25.00 27.15 17.50
N PHE A 572 24.48 26.91 16.30
CA PHE A 572 24.00 27.97 15.41
C PHE A 572 22.75 28.69 15.98
N ALA A 573 21.77 27.97 16.51
CA ALA A 573 20.60 28.56 17.17
C ALA A 573 21.05 29.45 18.36
N ASN A 574 21.99 28.96 19.18
CA ASN A 574 22.57 29.75 20.28
C ASN A 574 23.34 30.99 19.79
N LYS A 575 23.98 30.93 18.62
CA LYS A 575 24.62 32.09 17.99
C LYS A 575 23.62 33.18 17.61
N ILE A 576 22.47 32.81 17.03
CA ILE A 576 21.39 33.74 16.70
C ILE A 576 20.86 34.38 17.99
N TRP A 577 20.63 33.58 19.04
CA TRP A 577 20.20 34.07 20.36
C TRP A 577 21.17 35.10 20.93
N ASN A 578 22.46 34.84 20.89
CA ASN A 578 23.47 35.76 21.43
C ASN A 578 23.63 37.02 20.57
N ALA A 579 23.41 36.95 19.27
CA ALA A 579 23.36 38.13 18.40
C ALA A 579 22.21 39.05 18.78
N ALA A 580 21.00 38.48 18.96
CA ALA A 580 19.84 39.22 19.44
C ALA A 580 20.08 39.79 20.84
N ARG A 581 20.65 39.00 21.76
CA ARG A 581 21.02 39.45 23.11
C ARG A 581 22.00 40.63 23.08
N PHE A 582 22.98 40.59 22.20
CA PHE A 582 23.95 41.70 22.02
C PHE A 582 23.23 42.98 21.59
N ILE A 583 22.30 42.88 20.63
CA ILE A 583 21.48 44.02 20.19
C ILE A 583 20.72 44.64 21.38
N PHE A 584 19.95 43.79 22.10
CA PHE A 584 19.14 44.28 23.26
C PHE A 584 19.95 44.83 24.43
N LEU A 585 21.23 44.43 24.57
CA LEU A 585 22.10 44.99 25.60
C LEU A 585 22.68 46.34 25.24
N ASN A 586 22.67 46.71 23.94
CA ASN A 586 23.24 47.96 23.42
C ASN A 586 22.18 48.94 22.89
N MET A 587 20.88 48.58 22.95
CA MET A 587 19.74 49.47 22.73
C MET A 587 19.34 50.17 24.00
#